data_48d8c12e65865b1b992226f40795c1cc
#
_entry.id   48d8c12e65865b1b992226f40795c1cc
#
_cell.length_a   1.000
_cell.length_b   1.000
_cell.length_c   1.000
_cell.angle_alpha   90.00
_cell.angle_beta   90.00
_cell.angle_gamma   90.00
#
_symmetry.space_group_name_H-M   'P 1'
#
loop_
_entity.id
_entity.type
_entity.pdbx_description
1 polymer ?
#
loop_
_entity_poly.entity_id
_entity_poly.type
_entity_poly.pdbx_seq_one_letter_code
_entity_poly.pdbx_strand_id
1 'polypeptide(L)'
;MLWCVRVAKRYLDMGWTSAIGAAAAKPRLDVVLRNAIDAGEFPGPRYLAGSQEITTIGALGDNTLPHMKFEELSFGSVCSGPEEIRRSARTFIKYGVDHLKINLSGEYIAGLPAEMSPFAEDEVAMLAQEAKRYGKRMAAHARSSESVKQCVRHGIEMVYHASFADAEALDMLEAAKDKHFVAPGIGWLIRTTYNAAEYGITEAVATQMGYKRELEIASASLREMHKRGIRILPGGDYGFAWMPHGTNANDLQYFVDYIGMTPKEALMAATRLGGEIMLRPDELGQLKAGFLADIVLIDGDPLQDLSLLTDPAKVQLVMKDGVIHKDCATPVPSHAALHLEGGDTPLQEQGVKEALAEMH
;
A
#
# COMPACT_ATOMS: atom_id res chain seq x y z
N MET A 1 10.11 -3.16 14.75
CA MET A 1 8.90 -3.34 15.59
C MET A 1 8.50 -2.05 16.29
N LEU A 2 9.30 -1.44 17.18
CA LEU A 2 8.92 -0.21 17.93
C LEU A 2 8.54 0.96 17.00
N TRP A 3 9.20 1.10 15.86
CA TRP A 3 8.86 2.12 14.87
C TRP A 3 7.46 1.91 14.28
N CYS A 4 7.06 0.65 14.05
CA CYS A 4 5.72 0.32 13.53
C CYS A 4 4.59 0.73 14.48
N VAL A 5 4.82 0.71 15.80
CA VAL A 5 3.85 1.18 16.81
C VAL A 5 3.55 2.67 16.61
N ARG A 6 4.61 3.48 16.41
CA ARG A 6 4.46 4.92 16.12
C ARG A 6 3.70 5.17 14.81
N VAL A 7 4.04 4.38 13.78
CA VAL A 7 3.38 4.46 12.48
C VAL A 7 1.90 4.11 12.59
N ALA A 8 1.55 3.01 13.26
CA ALA A 8 0.16 2.61 13.47
C ALA A 8 -0.65 3.71 14.18
N LYS A 9 -0.09 4.31 15.23
CA LYS A 9 -0.73 5.45 15.90
C LYS A 9 -0.89 6.65 14.96
N ARG A 10 0.12 6.98 14.15
CA ARG A 10 0.06 8.09 13.18
C ARG A 10 -1.07 7.89 12.15
N TYR A 11 -1.26 6.66 11.64
CA TYR A 11 -2.38 6.35 10.76
C TYR A 11 -3.71 6.65 11.44
N LEU A 12 -3.88 6.18 12.67
CA LEU A 12 -5.11 6.42 13.42
C LEU A 12 -5.32 7.91 13.71
N ASP A 13 -4.28 8.64 14.13
CA ASP A 13 -4.35 10.08 14.40
C ASP A 13 -4.70 10.93 13.16
N MET A 14 -4.41 10.41 11.96
CA MET A 14 -4.78 11.02 10.68
C MET A 14 -6.13 10.53 10.13
N GLY A 15 -6.91 9.80 10.93
CA GLY A 15 -8.26 9.37 10.59
C GLY A 15 -8.37 8.03 9.87
N TRP A 16 -7.27 7.31 9.68
CA TRP A 16 -7.30 5.98 9.08
C TRP A 16 -7.62 4.93 10.15
N THR A 17 -8.91 4.62 10.29
CA THR A 17 -9.41 3.67 11.31
C THR A 17 -9.25 2.21 10.90
N SER A 18 -9.02 1.96 9.61
CA SER A 18 -8.75 0.64 9.05
C SER A 18 -7.64 0.71 8.01
N ALA A 19 -6.81 -0.34 7.93
CA ALA A 19 -5.73 -0.43 6.96
C ALA A 19 -5.42 -1.88 6.58
N ILE A 20 -4.88 -2.06 5.37
CA ILE A 20 -4.36 -3.35 4.88
C ILE A 20 -2.86 -3.18 4.68
N GLY A 21 -2.07 -4.08 5.24
CA GLY A 21 -0.64 -4.12 4.98
C GLY A 21 -0.37 -4.50 3.52
N ALA A 22 0.29 -3.61 2.77
CA ALA A 22 0.61 -3.91 1.37
C ALA A 22 1.63 -5.03 1.27
N ALA A 23 2.62 -5.04 2.16
CA ALA A 23 3.64 -6.07 2.32
C ALA A 23 4.36 -5.90 3.66
N ALA A 24 4.77 -6.99 4.29
CA ALA A 24 5.61 -6.95 5.47
C ALA A 24 7.09 -7.03 5.09
N ALA A 25 7.94 -6.16 5.66
CA ALA A 25 9.38 -6.21 5.43
C ALA A 25 10.07 -7.44 6.09
N LYS A 26 9.39 -8.12 7.00
CA LYS A 26 9.86 -9.33 7.69
C LYS A 26 8.71 -10.31 7.91
N PRO A 27 8.98 -11.63 7.95
CA PRO A 27 7.96 -12.69 7.83
C PRO A 27 6.74 -12.61 8.75
N ARG A 28 6.88 -11.99 9.93
CA ARG A 28 5.82 -11.91 10.95
C ARG A 28 5.49 -10.49 11.41
N LEU A 29 6.09 -9.48 10.80
CA LEU A 29 6.00 -8.11 11.29
C LEU A 29 4.56 -7.64 11.38
N ASP A 30 3.81 -7.77 10.30
CA ASP A 30 2.40 -7.35 10.21
C ASP A 30 1.49 -8.15 11.15
N VAL A 31 1.73 -9.46 11.25
CA VAL A 31 0.95 -10.34 12.13
C VAL A 31 1.11 -9.94 13.60
N VAL A 32 2.34 -9.65 14.01
CA VAL A 32 2.61 -9.21 15.39
C VAL A 32 2.00 -7.84 15.65
N LEU A 33 2.10 -6.92 14.68
CA LEU A 33 1.48 -5.60 14.75
C LEU A 33 -0.05 -5.69 14.92
N ARG A 34 -0.71 -6.44 14.02
CA ARG A 34 -2.15 -6.67 14.09
C ARG A 34 -2.58 -7.26 15.43
N ASN A 35 -1.93 -8.35 15.86
CA ASN A 35 -2.30 -9.04 17.07
C ASN A 35 -2.15 -8.15 18.31
N ALA A 36 -1.12 -7.29 18.35
CA ALA A 36 -0.93 -6.37 19.46
C ALA A 36 -1.96 -5.23 19.46
N ILE A 37 -2.37 -4.73 18.29
CA ILE A 37 -3.48 -3.77 18.17
C ILE A 37 -4.79 -4.41 18.64
N ASP A 38 -5.09 -5.63 18.18
CA ASP A 38 -6.31 -6.36 18.54
C ASP A 38 -6.37 -6.71 20.03
N ALA A 39 -5.21 -6.96 20.64
CA ALA A 39 -5.09 -7.19 22.08
C ALA A 39 -5.18 -5.89 22.93
N GLY A 40 -5.20 -4.70 22.27
CA GLY A 40 -5.25 -3.42 22.95
C GLY A 40 -3.93 -2.98 23.60
N GLU A 41 -2.81 -3.59 23.21
CA GLU A 41 -1.47 -3.26 23.75
C GLU A 41 -1.06 -1.82 23.36
N PHE A 42 -1.52 -1.34 22.20
CA PHE A 42 -1.39 0.05 21.77
C PHE A 42 -2.46 0.42 20.71
N PRO A 43 -2.78 1.71 20.58
CA PRO A 43 -3.75 2.16 19.61
C PRO A 43 -3.23 2.06 18.17
N GLY A 44 -4.10 1.59 17.27
CA GLY A 44 -3.83 1.48 15.84
C GLY A 44 -5.12 1.26 15.04
N PRO A 45 -5.05 1.29 13.71
CA PRO A 45 -6.20 0.96 12.86
C PRO A 45 -6.58 -0.52 12.98
N ARG A 46 -7.81 -0.88 12.60
CA ARG A 46 -8.13 -2.28 12.27
C ARG A 46 -7.19 -2.70 11.14
N TYR A 47 -6.42 -3.74 11.35
CA TYR A 47 -5.32 -4.05 10.47
C TYR A 47 -5.43 -5.45 9.89
N LEU A 48 -5.36 -5.57 8.56
CA LEU A 48 -5.21 -6.87 7.89
C LEU A 48 -3.73 -7.08 7.55
N ALA A 49 -3.17 -8.14 8.11
CA ALA A 49 -1.74 -8.43 8.03
C ALA A 49 -1.37 -9.07 6.68
N GLY A 50 -0.48 -8.41 5.93
CA GLY A 50 0.14 -8.95 4.73
C GLY A 50 1.26 -9.94 5.04
N SER A 51 1.57 -10.81 4.07
CA SER A 51 2.80 -11.58 4.09
C SER A 51 3.99 -10.68 3.74
N GLN A 52 5.19 -11.19 3.99
CA GLN A 52 6.37 -10.71 3.29
C GLN A 52 6.13 -10.86 1.78
N GLU A 53 6.77 -10.03 0.96
CA GLU A 53 6.69 -10.14 -0.49
C GLU A 53 7.25 -11.48 -0.95
N ILE A 54 6.47 -12.24 -1.70
CA ILE A 54 6.98 -13.39 -2.46
C ILE A 54 7.56 -12.83 -3.74
N THR A 55 8.84 -13.07 -3.96
CA THR A 55 9.58 -12.57 -5.13
C THR A 55 10.42 -13.66 -5.74
N THR A 56 11.05 -13.39 -6.89
CA THR A 56 12.00 -14.31 -7.52
C THR A 56 13.41 -13.73 -7.59
N ILE A 57 14.38 -14.56 -7.90
CA ILE A 57 15.81 -14.18 -7.95
C ILE A 57 16.01 -12.99 -8.90
N GLY A 58 16.66 -11.93 -8.40
CA GLY A 58 16.95 -10.71 -9.16
C GLY A 58 15.78 -9.79 -9.41
N ALA A 59 14.61 -10.04 -8.80
CA ALA A 59 13.43 -9.18 -8.92
C ALA A 59 13.23 -8.28 -7.69
N LEU A 60 12.20 -7.43 -7.73
CA LEU A 60 11.83 -6.55 -6.62
C LEU A 60 11.68 -7.35 -5.31
N GLY A 61 12.43 -6.96 -4.29
CA GLY A 61 12.43 -7.63 -3.00
C GLY A 61 13.60 -8.58 -2.77
N ASP A 62 14.36 -8.93 -3.81
CA ASP A 62 15.62 -9.66 -3.68
C ASP A 62 16.78 -8.67 -3.54
N ASN A 63 17.21 -8.44 -2.31
CA ASN A 63 18.34 -7.57 -1.98
C ASN A 63 19.61 -8.38 -1.71
N THR A 64 19.61 -9.70 -2.00
CA THR A 64 20.79 -10.54 -1.78
C THR A 64 21.84 -10.34 -2.86
N LEU A 65 23.11 -10.31 -2.45
CA LEU A 65 24.20 -10.33 -3.40
C LEU A 65 24.52 -11.80 -3.79
N PRO A 66 24.88 -12.09 -5.06
CA PRO A 66 25.14 -13.45 -5.51
C PRO A 66 26.18 -14.21 -4.68
N HIS A 67 27.11 -13.50 -4.06
CA HIS A 67 28.19 -14.04 -3.22
C HIS A 67 27.91 -13.97 -1.72
N MET A 68 26.82 -13.30 -1.29
CA MET A 68 26.41 -13.16 0.10
C MET A 68 24.91 -13.46 0.22
N LYS A 69 24.57 -14.73 0.39
CA LYS A 69 23.18 -15.20 0.49
C LYS A 69 22.67 -15.09 1.93
N PHE A 70 22.49 -13.88 2.43
CA PHE A 70 21.82 -13.64 3.70
C PHE A 70 20.35 -13.30 3.42
N GLU A 71 19.44 -14.27 3.58
CA GLU A 71 18.00 -14.06 3.38
C GLU A 71 17.44 -12.93 4.24
N GLU A 72 18.05 -12.68 5.40
CA GLU A 72 17.67 -11.61 6.32
C GLU A 72 17.88 -10.21 5.74
N LEU A 73 18.72 -10.04 4.74
CA LEU A 73 18.93 -8.77 4.05
C LEU A 73 17.79 -8.45 3.09
N SER A 74 17.16 -9.46 2.50
CA SER A 74 16.01 -9.29 1.64
C SER A 74 14.78 -8.85 2.44
N PHE A 75 14.00 -7.95 1.88
CA PHE A 75 12.66 -7.68 2.38
C PHE A 75 11.61 -8.57 1.69
N GLY A 76 11.98 -9.28 0.62
CA GLY A 76 11.17 -10.32 0.00
C GLY A 76 11.58 -11.74 0.42
N SER A 77 10.66 -12.69 0.29
CA SER A 77 10.91 -14.13 0.32
C SER A 77 11.24 -14.59 -1.10
N VAL A 78 12.53 -14.82 -1.37
CA VAL A 78 13.02 -15.15 -2.71
C VAL A 78 12.71 -16.60 -3.01
N CYS A 79 11.94 -16.85 -4.07
CA CYS A 79 11.47 -18.16 -4.52
C CYS A 79 11.80 -18.37 -6.00
N SER A 80 12.13 -19.58 -6.38
CA SER A 80 12.32 -19.97 -7.77
C SER A 80 11.61 -21.29 -8.04
N GLY A 81 10.58 -21.22 -8.86
CA GLY A 81 9.73 -22.36 -9.18
C GLY A 81 8.55 -22.59 -8.20
N PRO A 82 7.54 -23.35 -8.64
CA PRO A 82 6.29 -23.54 -7.90
C PRO A 82 6.44 -24.12 -6.50
N GLU A 83 7.40 -25.02 -6.26
CA GLU A 83 7.55 -25.66 -4.95
C GLU A 83 8.09 -24.69 -3.87
N GLU A 84 8.97 -23.76 -4.24
CA GLU A 84 9.43 -22.73 -3.30
C GLU A 84 8.31 -21.72 -3.01
N ILE A 85 7.52 -21.35 -4.01
CA ILE A 85 6.29 -20.54 -3.84
C ILE A 85 5.35 -21.24 -2.85
N ARG A 86 5.09 -22.54 -3.03
CA ARG A 86 4.25 -23.34 -2.13
C ARG A 86 4.77 -23.31 -0.70
N ARG A 87 6.07 -23.51 -0.52
CA ARG A 87 6.70 -23.49 0.80
C ARG A 87 6.53 -22.13 1.47
N SER A 88 6.84 -21.05 0.76
CA SER A 88 6.70 -19.68 1.26
C SER A 88 5.26 -19.36 1.64
N ALA A 89 4.30 -19.65 0.76
CA ALA A 89 2.88 -19.44 1.01
C ALA A 89 2.42 -20.14 2.30
N ARG A 90 2.74 -21.44 2.46
CA ARG A 90 2.39 -22.21 3.66
C ARG A 90 3.07 -21.69 4.92
N THR A 91 4.29 -21.20 4.81
CA THR A 91 5.02 -20.59 5.92
C THR A 91 4.31 -19.34 6.41
N PHE A 92 3.92 -18.43 5.51
CA PHE A 92 3.20 -17.22 5.86
C PHE A 92 1.80 -17.51 6.39
N ILE A 93 1.09 -18.46 5.80
CA ILE A 93 -0.21 -18.94 6.30
C ILE A 93 -0.07 -19.47 7.74
N LYS A 94 0.97 -20.27 8.01
CA LYS A 94 1.27 -20.75 9.37
C LYS A 94 1.55 -19.60 10.35
N TYR A 95 2.15 -18.51 9.89
CA TYR A 95 2.37 -17.32 10.73
C TYR A 95 1.09 -16.54 11.01
N GLY A 96 0.02 -16.79 10.27
CA GLY A 96 -1.28 -16.20 10.52
C GLY A 96 -1.58 -14.94 9.72
N VAL A 97 -0.99 -14.76 8.53
CA VAL A 97 -1.30 -13.64 7.64
C VAL A 97 -2.75 -13.69 7.15
N ASP A 98 -3.32 -12.53 6.86
CA ASP A 98 -4.67 -12.41 6.30
C ASP A 98 -4.65 -12.57 4.78
N HIS A 99 -3.58 -12.13 4.13
CA HIS A 99 -3.38 -12.28 2.69
C HIS A 99 -1.92 -12.53 2.33
N LEU A 100 -1.72 -13.10 1.13
CA LEU A 100 -0.41 -13.37 0.54
C LEU A 100 -0.08 -12.26 -0.46
N LYS A 101 1.16 -11.76 -0.43
CA LYS A 101 1.67 -10.72 -1.35
C LYS A 101 2.73 -11.31 -2.29
N ILE A 102 2.61 -11.01 -3.58
CA ILE A 102 3.59 -11.40 -4.61
C ILE A 102 4.00 -10.19 -5.46
N ASN A 103 5.24 -10.19 -5.97
CA ASN A 103 5.76 -9.15 -6.86
C ASN A 103 5.82 -9.66 -8.31
N LEU A 104 4.76 -9.42 -9.07
CA LEU A 104 4.60 -9.93 -10.44
C LEU A 104 5.28 -9.09 -11.51
N SER A 105 5.74 -7.88 -11.18
CA SER A 105 6.44 -7.02 -12.13
C SER A 105 7.70 -6.40 -11.53
N GLY A 106 8.49 -5.76 -12.40
CA GLY A 106 9.67 -5.02 -11.98
C GLY A 106 9.34 -3.70 -11.30
N GLU A 107 10.41 -3.07 -10.80
CA GLU A 107 10.43 -1.73 -10.23
C GLU A 107 11.79 -1.09 -10.55
N TYR A 108 11.80 0.13 -11.07
CA TYR A 108 13.03 0.77 -11.55
C TYR A 108 14.09 0.93 -10.45
N ILE A 109 13.68 1.30 -9.23
CA ILE A 109 14.62 1.43 -8.10
C ILE A 109 15.26 0.09 -7.69
N ALA A 110 14.63 -1.02 -8.06
CA ALA A 110 15.17 -2.37 -7.84
C ALA A 110 16.01 -2.88 -9.03
N GLY A 111 16.23 -2.04 -10.05
CA GLY A 111 17.05 -2.39 -11.21
C GLY A 111 16.34 -3.26 -12.26
N LEU A 112 15.05 -3.52 -12.12
CA LEU A 112 14.26 -4.27 -13.09
C LEU A 112 13.18 -3.35 -13.69
N PRO A 113 13.10 -3.21 -15.04
CA PRO A 113 12.06 -2.37 -15.66
C PRO A 113 10.64 -2.73 -15.20
N ALA A 114 9.82 -1.72 -14.93
CA ALA A 114 8.48 -1.88 -14.42
C ALA A 114 7.53 -2.67 -15.35
N GLU A 115 7.81 -2.67 -16.65
CA GLU A 115 7.07 -3.43 -17.67
C GLU A 115 7.44 -4.92 -17.73
N MET A 116 8.49 -5.37 -17.04
CA MET A 116 8.87 -6.78 -17.02
C MET A 116 8.05 -7.58 -16.01
N SER A 117 7.70 -8.82 -16.39
CA SER A 117 7.01 -9.79 -15.54
C SER A 117 7.92 -11.00 -15.33
N PRO A 118 8.61 -11.09 -14.17
CA PRO A 118 9.61 -12.12 -13.95
C PRO A 118 9.04 -13.50 -13.61
N PHE A 119 7.76 -13.60 -13.24
CA PHE A 119 7.14 -14.86 -12.84
C PHE A 119 6.54 -15.62 -14.01
N ALA A 120 6.79 -16.93 -14.03
CA ALA A 120 6.12 -17.86 -14.92
C ALA A 120 4.66 -18.13 -14.45
N GLU A 121 3.81 -18.54 -15.39
CA GLU A 121 2.37 -18.74 -15.14
C GLU A 121 2.10 -19.84 -14.09
N ASP A 122 2.89 -20.91 -14.07
CA ASP A 122 2.77 -22.00 -13.10
C ASP A 122 3.19 -21.62 -11.67
N GLU A 123 4.09 -20.65 -11.53
CA GLU A 123 4.47 -20.07 -10.23
C GLU A 123 3.32 -19.28 -9.62
N VAL A 124 2.66 -18.43 -10.41
CA VAL A 124 1.49 -17.66 -9.98
C VAL A 124 0.30 -18.58 -9.69
N ALA A 125 0.08 -19.58 -10.56
CA ALA A 125 -0.94 -20.60 -10.36
C ALA A 125 -0.74 -21.37 -9.05
N MET A 126 0.50 -21.68 -8.67
CA MET A 126 0.81 -22.34 -7.41
C MET A 126 0.41 -21.49 -6.20
N LEU A 127 0.73 -20.20 -6.20
CA LEU A 127 0.31 -19.29 -5.14
C LEU A 127 -1.22 -19.27 -5.01
N ALA A 128 -1.93 -19.13 -6.14
CA ALA A 128 -3.39 -19.09 -6.17
C ALA A 128 -4.02 -20.39 -5.65
N GLN A 129 -3.43 -21.54 -5.97
CA GLN A 129 -3.89 -22.84 -5.45
C GLN A 129 -3.76 -22.92 -3.92
N GLU A 130 -2.62 -22.49 -3.37
CA GLU A 130 -2.41 -22.51 -1.92
C GLU A 130 -3.31 -21.46 -1.21
N ALA A 131 -3.42 -20.27 -1.75
CA ALA A 131 -4.33 -19.24 -1.23
C ALA A 131 -5.78 -19.76 -1.17
N LYS A 132 -6.28 -20.33 -2.28
CA LYS A 132 -7.62 -20.91 -2.35
C LYS A 132 -7.82 -22.05 -1.35
N ARG A 133 -6.85 -22.96 -1.22
CA ARG A 133 -6.90 -24.10 -0.32
C ARG A 133 -7.06 -23.69 1.15
N TYR A 134 -6.42 -22.58 1.53
CA TYR A 134 -6.44 -22.08 2.91
C TYR A 134 -7.37 -20.88 3.12
N GLY A 135 -8.19 -20.53 2.12
CA GLY A 135 -9.12 -19.41 2.22
C GLY A 135 -8.41 -18.05 2.42
N LYS A 136 -7.23 -17.86 1.81
CA LYS A 136 -6.47 -16.62 1.89
C LYS A 136 -6.70 -15.75 0.67
N ARG A 137 -6.72 -14.43 0.89
CA ARG A 137 -6.72 -13.43 -0.16
C ARG A 137 -5.32 -13.27 -0.73
N MET A 138 -5.22 -12.61 -1.87
CA MET A 138 -3.93 -12.32 -2.51
C MET A 138 -3.84 -10.86 -2.93
N ALA A 139 -2.62 -10.32 -2.87
CA ALA A 139 -2.25 -9.01 -3.37
C ALA A 139 -1.01 -9.12 -4.26
N ALA A 140 -0.90 -8.26 -5.26
CA ALA A 140 0.26 -8.24 -6.14
C ALA A 140 0.77 -6.83 -6.43
N HIS A 141 2.09 -6.66 -6.39
CA HIS A 141 2.76 -5.60 -7.13
C HIS A 141 2.69 -5.98 -8.63
N ALA A 142 1.99 -5.19 -9.43
CA ALA A 142 1.65 -5.53 -10.80
C ALA A 142 1.61 -4.28 -11.68
N ARG A 143 2.77 -3.77 -12.10
CA ARG A 143 2.89 -2.57 -12.94
C ARG A 143 2.70 -2.90 -14.42
N SER A 144 3.28 -4.00 -14.90
CA SER A 144 3.22 -4.42 -16.30
C SER A 144 1.82 -4.89 -16.71
N SER A 145 1.49 -4.79 -18.00
CA SER A 145 0.22 -5.30 -18.53
C SER A 145 0.05 -6.79 -18.26
N GLU A 146 1.10 -7.59 -18.48
CA GLU A 146 1.04 -9.04 -18.25
C GLU A 146 0.80 -9.38 -16.78
N SER A 147 1.45 -8.67 -15.84
CA SER A 147 1.23 -8.90 -14.41
C SER A 147 -0.22 -8.59 -13.99
N VAL A 148 -0.85 -7.56 -14.58
CA VAL A 148 -2.26 -7.26 -14.35
C VAL A 148 -3.16 -8.38 -14.88
N LYS A 149 -2.87 -8.89 -16.09
CA LYS A 149 -3.60 -10.05 -16.68
C LYS A 149 -3.43 -11.30 -15.83
N GLN A 150 -2.24 -11.57 -15.30
CA GLN A 150 -1.99 -12.65 -14.34
C GLN A 150 -2.84 -12.48 -13.07
N CYS A 151 -2.96 -11.26 -12.54
CA CYS A 151 -3.83 -11.01 -11.39
C CYS A 151 -5.27 -11.44 -11.68
N VAL A 152 -5.83 -11.07 -12.84
CA VAL A 152 -7.21 -11.42 -13.18
C VAL A 152 -7.36 -12.92 -13.42
N ARG A 153 -6.45 -13.54 -14.18
CA ARG A 153 -6.49 -14.99 -14.47
C ARG A 153 -6.46 -15.85 -13.21
N HIS A 154 -5.66 -15.44 -12.23
CA HIS A 154 -5.45 -16.22 -10.99
C HIS A 154 -6.27 -15.72 -9.80
N GLY A 155 -7.16 -14.73 -9.99
CA GLY A 155 -8.02 -14.22 -8.93
C GLY A 155 -7.28 -13.51 -7.80
N ILE A 156 -6.20 -12.80 -8.12
CA ILE A 156 -5.49 -11.93 -7.19
C ILE A 156 -6.34 -10.68 -6.99
N GLU A 157 -6.90 -10.53 -5.81
CA GLU A 157 -7.94 -9.53 -5.53
C GLU A 157 -7.41 -8.10 -5.50
N MET A 158 -6.26 -7.89 -4.87
CA MET A 158 -5.65 -6.56 -4.67
C MET A 158 -4.52 -6.35 -5.67
N VAL A 159 -4.77 -5.53 -6.68
CA VAL A 159 -3.82 -5.20 -7.75
C VAL A 159 -3.17 -3.86 -7.43
N TYR A 160 -1.90 -3.88 -7.04
CA TYR A 160 -1.16 -2.65 -6.77
C TYR A 160 -0.55 -2.11 -8.07
N HIS A 161 -0.64 -0.78 -8.25
CA HIS A 161 -0.14 0.03 -9.36
C HIS A 161 -0.96 -0.06 -10.64
N ALA A 162 -0.92 -1.18 -11.38
CA ALA A 162 -1.57 -1.37 -12.69
C ALA A 162 -1.17 -0.29 -13.73
N SER A 163 0.07 0.24 -13.65
CA SER A 163 0.54 1.42 -14.38
C SER A 163 0.45 1.25 -15.90
N PHE A 164 0.87 0.09 -16.42
CA PHE A 164 0.97 -0.19 -17.85
C PHE A 164 -0.14 -1.12 -18.37
N ALA A 165 -1.34 -1.08 -17.75
CA ALA A 165 -2.47 -1.88 -18.22
C ALA A 165 -2.85 -1.47 -19.65
N ASP A 166 -2.73 -2.41 -20.60
CA ASP A 166 -3.16 -2.24 -21.99
C ASP A 166 -4.68 -2.46 -22.15
N ALA A 167 -5.18 -2.33 -23.36
CA ALA A 167 -6.61 -2.48 -23.65
C ALA A 167 -7.17 -3.83 -23.19
N GLU A 168 -6.43 -4.92 -23.39
CA GLU A 168 -6.84 -6.27 -22.97
C GLU A 168 -6.88 -6.39 -21.44
N ALA A 169 -5.86 -5.88 -20.73
CA ALA A 169 -5.84 -5.86 -19.26
C ALA A 169 -7.00 -5.05 -18.69
N LEU A 170 -7.32 -3.90 -19.30
CA LEU A 170 -8.48 -3.09 -18.94
C LEU A 170 -9.80 -3.80 -19.16
N ASP A 171 -9.95 -4.50 -20.29
CA ASP A 171 -11.15 -5.29 -20.60
C ASP A 171 -11.32 -6.46 -19.61
N MET A 172 -10.23 -7.14 -19.25
CA MET A 172 -10.23 -8.19 -18.25
C MET A 172 -10.61 -7.68 -16.86
N LEU A 173 -10.04 -6.55 -16.44
CA LEU A 173 -10.37 -5.91 -15.15
C LEU A 173 -11.83 -5.46 -15.11
N GLU A 174 -12.35 -4.87 -16.19
CA GLU A 174 -13.74 -4.43 -16.28
C GLU A 174 -14.70 -5.62 -16.18
N ALA A 175 -14.42 -6.71 -16.92
CA ALA A 175 -15.23 -7.92 -16.88
C ALA A 175 -15.26 -8.59 -15.48
N ALA A 176 -14.23 -8.34 -14.66
CA ALA A 176 -14.09 -8.91 -13.33
C ALA A 176 -14.06 -7.83 -12.21
N LYS A 177 -14.56 -6.61 -12.46
CA LYS A 177 -14.42 -5.45 -11.57
C LYS A 177 -14.96 -5.68 -10.16
N ASP A 178 -15.96 -6.54 -9.99
CA ASP A 178 -16.51 -6.88 -8.68
C ASP A 178 -15.61 -7.82 -7.85
N LYS A 179 -14.53 -8.32 -8.44
CA LYS A 179 -13.58 -9.24 -7.80
C LYS A 179 -12.23 -8.60 -7.47
N HIS A 180 -11.94 -7.46 -8.07
CA HIS A 180 -10.63 -6.83 -7.96
C HIS A 180 -10.73 -5.40 -7.43
N PHE A 181 -9.68 -4.99 -6.73
CA PHE A 181 -9.42 -3.61 -6.33
C PHE A 181 -8.07 -3.18 -6.90
N VAL A 182 -8.02 -1.97 -7.41
CA VAL A 182 -6.76 -1.35 -7.85
C VAL A 182 -6.33 -0.30 -6.84
N ALA A 183 -5.13 -0.48 -6.26
CA ALA A 183 -4.49 0.52 -5.41
C ALA A 183 -3.27 1.07 -6.19
N PRO A 184 -3.39 2.23 -6.84
CA PRO A 184 -2.52 2.59 -7.95
C PRO A 184 -1.09 2.98 -7.56
N GLY A 185 -0.82 3.32 -6.31
CA GLY A 185 0.49 3.81 -5.92
C GLY A 185 0.90 5.09 -6.66
N ILE A 186 -0.07 5.88 -7.16
CA ILE A 186 0.22 7.06 -7.96
C ILE A 186 1.00 8.11 -7.16
N GLY A 187 0.78 8.17 -5.84
CA GLY A 187 1.55 9.01 -4.93
C GLY A 187 3.04 8.72 -4.99
N TRP A 188 3.43 7.44 -5.10
CA TRP A 188 4.83 7.04 -5.30
C TRP A 188 5.43 7.67 -6.56
N LEU A 189 4.76 7.54 -7.71
CA LEU A 189 5.24 8.08 -8.98
C LEU A 189 5.39 9.60 -8.94
N ILE A 190 4.38 10.29 -8.37
CA ILE A 190 4.39 11.76 -8.25
C ILE A 190 5.51 12.24 -7.35
N ARG A 191 5.58 11.66 -6.13
CA ARG A 191 6.55 12.12 -5.11
C ARG A 191 7.98 11.76 -5.51
N THR A 192 8.21 10.59 -6.08
CA THR A 192 9.53 10.19 -6.58
C THR A 192 9.97 11.07 -7.74
N THR A 193 9.05 11.46 -8.63
CA THR A 193 9.38 12.32 -9.77
C THR A 193 9.68 13.76 -9.35
N TYR A 194 8.91 14.35 -8.43
CA TYR A 194 8.95 15.78 -8.18
C TYR A 194 9.43 16.20 -6.78
N ASN A 195 9.49 15.31 -5.81
CA ASN A 195 9.76 15.65 -4.42
C ASN A 195 10.92 14.87 -3.79
N ALA A 196 11.67 14.08 -4.55
CA ALA A 196 12.75 13.24 -4.04
C ALA A 196 14.17 13.80 -4.30
N ALA A 197 14.27 15.06 -4.73
CA ALA A 197 15.56 15.67 -5.10
C ALA A 197 16.57 15.72 -3.94
N GLU A 198 16.12 15.99 -2.73
CA GLU A 198 16.98 16.00 -1.52
C GLU A 198 17.57 14.61 -1.20
N TYR A 199 16.96 13.55 -1.73
CA TYR A 199 17.41 12.16 -1.59
C TYR A 199 18.17 11.66 -2.82
N GLY A 200 18.60 12.55 -3.70
CA GLY A 200 19.40 12.22 -4.89
C GLY A 200 18.57 11.91 -6.14
N ILE A 201 17.24 11.80 -6.03
CA ILE A 201 16.36 11.56 -7.18
C ILE A 201 15.80 12.90 -7.66
N THR A 202 16.59 13.63 -8.45
CA THR A 202 16.11 14.85 -9.12
C THR A 202 15.09 14.50 -10.21
N GLU A 203 14.30 15.47 -10.69
CA GLU A 203 13.36 15.23 -11.80
C GLU A 203 14.07 14.67 -13.05
N ALA A 204 15.31 15.09 -13.31
CA ALA A 204 16.11 14.55 -14.40
C ALA A 204 16.45 13.08 -14.20
N VAL A 205 16.88 12.70 -12.98
CA VAL A 205 17.16 11.32 -12.61
C VAL A 205 15.87 10.47 -12.66
N ALA A 206 14.78 10.95 -12.08
CA ALA A 206 13.49 10.25 -12.14
C ALA A 206 13.00 10.04 -13.58
N THR A 207 13.22 11.04 -14.46
CA THR A 207 12.89 10.93 -15.88
C THR A 207 13.77 9.88 -16.57
N GLN A 208 15.08 9.87 -16.30
CA GLN A 208 16.00 8.87 -16.84
C GLN A 208 15.66 7.45 -16.37
N MET A 209 15.23 7.28 -15.11
CA MET A 209 14.78 6.03 -14.54
C MET A 209 13.43 5.54 -15.12
N GLY A 210 12.66 6.42 -15.79
CA GLY A 210 11.37 6.06 -16.40
C GLY A 210 10.14 6.49 -15.62
N TYR A 211 10.25 7.04 -14.41
CA TYR A 211 9.12 7.37 -13.55
C TYR A 211 8.19 8.43 -14.14
N LYS A 212 8.72 9.44 -14.85
CA LYS A 212 7.88 10.44 -15.49
C LYS A 212 7.01 9.84 -16.61
N ARG A 213 7.60 8.97 -17.44
CA ARG A 213 6.87 8.24 -18.48
C ARG A 213 5.80 7.31 -17.86
N GLU A 214 6.17 6.60 -16.78
CA GLU A 214 5.23 5.74 -16.08
C GLU A 214 4.05 6.53 -15.50
N LEU A 215 4.29 7.69 -14.87
CA LEU A 215 3.25 8.56 -14.33
C LEU A 215 2.25 9.00 -15.40
N GLU A 216 2.73 9.36 -16.59
CA GLU A 216 1.89 9.76 -17.72
C GLU A 216 0.99 8.60 -18.19
N ILE A 217 1.57 7.41 -18.36
CA ILE A 217 0.85 6.20 -18.80
C ILE A 217 -0.13 5.75 -17.70
N ALA A 218 0.32 5.67 -16.45
CA ALA A 218 -0.51 5.28 -15.32
C ALA A 218 -1.72 6.21 -15.16
N SER A 219 -1.51 7.53 -15.28
CA SER A 219 -2.60 8.50 -15.20
C SER A 219 -3.65 8.29 -16.30
N ALA A 220 -3.21 7.99 -17.52
CA ALA A 220 -4.12 7.70 -18.63
C ALA A 220 -4.89 6.38 -18.40
N SER A 221 -4.20 5.33 -18.00
CA SER A 221 -4.76 4.02 -17.69
C SER A 221 -5.79 4.10 -16.53
N LEU A 222 -5.46 4.82 -15.46
CA LEU A 222 -6.34 5.00 -14.31
C LEU A 222 -7.60 5.83 -14.62
N ARG A 223 -7.49 6.86 -15.48
CA ARG A 223 -8.68 7.58 -15.98
C ARG A 223 -9.62 6.65 -16.74
N GLU A 224 -9.07 5.75 -17.54
CA GLU A 224 -9.87 4.78 -18.26
C GLU A 224 -10.49 3.73 -17.32
N MET A 225 -9.74 3.25 -16.32
CA MET A 225 -10.26 2.37 -15.27
C MET A 225 -11.43 3.03 -14.51
N HIS A 226 -11.29 4.31 -14.15
CA HIS A 226 -12.33 5.05 -13.47
C HIS A 226 -13.62 5.15 -14.31
N LYS A 227 -13.50 5.49 -15.60
CA LYS A 227 -14.63 5.53 -16.55
C LYS A 227 -15.35 4.19 -16.67
N ARG A 228 -14.62 3.07 -16.63
CA ARG A 228 -15.16 1.70 -16.69
C ARG A 228 -15.75 1.21 -15.37
N GLY A 229 -15.64 2.00 -14.31
CA GLY A 229 -16.14 1.66 -12.98
C GLY A 229 -15.33 0.56 -12.29
N ILE A 230 -14.05 0.41 -12.64
CA ILE A 230 -13.09 -0.44 -11.91
C ILE A 230 -12.84 0.19 -10.54
N ARG A 231 -12.82 -0.62 -9.48
CA ARG A 231 -12.71 -0.15 -8.11
C ARG A 231 -11.29 0.31 -7.79
N ILE A 232 -11.10 1.62 -7.70
CA ILE A 232 -9.83 2.27 -7.35
C ILE A 232 -9.92 2.80 -5.93
N LEU A 233 -8.92 2.50 -5.09
CA LEU A 233 -8.86 2.95 -3.70
C LEU A 233 -7.46 3.46 -3.33
N PRO A 234 -7.31 4.26 -2.25
CA PRO A 234 -6.02 4.77 -1.82
C PRO A 234 -5.04 3.65 -1.47
N GLY A 235 -3.80 3.81 -1.89
CA GLY A 235 -2.70 2.89 -1.62
C GLY A 235 -1.45 3.43 -2.31
N GLY A 236 -0.90 4.53 -1.76
CA GLY A 236 0.15 5.33 -2.39
C GLY A 236 1.57 4.83 -2.16
N ASP A 237 1.76 3.66 -1.55
CA ASP A 237 3.09 3.10 -1.30
C ASP A 237 3.93 3.95 -0.33
N TYR A 238 3.30 4.43 0.75
CA TYR A 238 3.90 5.34 1.72
C TYR A 238 4.92 4.62 2.64
N GLY A 239 5.92 5.38 3.10
CA GLY A 239 6.95 4.91 4.03
C GLY A 239 8.36 5.30 3.62
N PHE A 240 8.53 5.88 2.45
CA PHE A 240 9.81 6.43 1.99
C PHE A 240 10.05 7.83 2.58
N ALA A 241 11.32 8.26 2.64
CA ALA A 241 11.69 9.54 3.22
C ALA A 241 10.99 10.73 2.53
N TRP A 242 10.80 10.67 1.20
CA TRP A 242 10.11 11.70 0.41
C TRP A 242 8.57 11.54 0.37
N MET A 243 8.04 10.47 0.95
CA MET A 243 6.61 10.27 1.14
C MET A 243 6.32 9.52 2.44
N PRO A 244 6.48 10.21 3.59
CA PRO A 244 6.41 9.59 4.89
C PRO A 244 5.00 9.10 5.23
N HIS A 245 4.93 8.09 6.10
CA HIS A 245 3.66 7.66 6.69
C HIS A 245 2.96 8.83 7.39
N GLY A 246 1.63 8.88 7.28
CA GLY A 246 0.79 9.96 7.82
C GLY A 246 0.41 11.01 6.76
N THR A 247 1.00 10.96 5.56
CA THR A 247 0.63 11.83 4.43
C THR A 247 -0.27 11.12 3.41
N ASN A 248 -0.84 9.99 3.79
CA ASN A 248 -1.60 9.09 2.92
C ASN A 248 -2.84 9.73 2.28
N ALA A 249 -3.44 10.73 2.93
CA ALA A 249 -4.59 11.45 2.38
C ALA A 249 -4.25 12.30 1.13
N ASN A 250 -2.97 12.49 0.80
CA ASN A 250 -2.58 13.08 -0.48
C ASN A 250 -3.10 12.28 -1.68
N ASP A 251 -3.27 10.96 -1.54
CA ASP A 251 -3.84 10.14 -2.61
C ASP A 251 -5.19 10.65 -3.08
N LEU A 252 -6.01 11.20 -2.18
CA LEU A 252 -7.33 11.70 -2.51
C LEU A 252 -7.27 12.92 -3.44
N GLN A 253 -6.31 13.82 -3.20
CA GLN A 253 -6.05 14.94 -4.11
C GLN A 253 -5.46 14.44 -5.43
N TYR A 254 -4.54 13.47 -5.40
CA TYR A 254 -3.99 12.89 -6.62
C TYR A 254 -5.06 12.17 -7.47
N PHE A 255 -6.07 11.57 -6.84
CA PHE A 255 -7.19 10.98 -7.57
C PHE A 255 -8.01 12.03 -8.32
N VAL A 256 -8.18 13.20 -7.75
CA VAL A 256 -8.82 14.33 -8.44
C VAL A 256 -7.94 14.82 -9.59
N ASP A 257 -6.66 15.10 -9.33
CA ASP A 257 -5.77 15.77 -10.27
C ASP A 257 -5.35 14.86 -11.44
N TYR A 258 -5.10 13.59 -11.18
CA TYR A 258 -4.50 12.67 -12.14
C TYR A 258 -5.48 11.64 -12.70
N ILE A 259 -6.49 11.22 -11.94
CA ILE A 259 -7.47 10.21 -12.35
C ILE A 259 -8.76 10.87 -12.87
N GLY A 260 -9.08 12.08 -12.40
CA GLY A 260 -10.29 12.82 -12.77
C GLY A 260 -11.51 12.45 -11.95
N MET A 261 -11.31 11.93 -10.74
CA MET A 261 -12.39 11.77 -9.75
C MET A 261 -12.86 13.12 -9.24
N THR A 262 -14.11 13.21 -8.85
CA THR A 262 -14.60 14.32 -8.02
C THR A 262 -14.09 14.14 -6.57
N PRO A 263 -14.00 15.21 -5.75
CA PRO A 263 -13.65 15.08 -4.33
C PRO A 263 -14.54 14.08 -3.58
N LYS A 264 -15.82 14.02 -3.92
CA LYS A 264 -16.76 13.05 -3.35
C LYS A 264 -16.39 11.60 -3.70
N GLU A 265 -16.05 11.34 -4.96
CA GLU A 265 -15.64 9.99 -5.39
C GLU A 265 -14.34 9.57 -4.72
N ALA A 266 -13.35 10.47 -4.60
CA ALA A 266 -12.11 10.21 -3.89
C ALA A 266 -12.35 9.86 -2.41
N LEU A 267 -13.22 10.62 -1.72
CA LEU A 267 -13.62 10.30 -0.34
C LEU A 267 -14.35 8.96 -0.24
N MET A 268 -15.23 8.64 -1.19
CA MET A 268 -15.92 7.35 -1.22
C MET A 268 -14.96 6.19 -1.49
N ALA A 269 -13.89 6.40 -2.25
CA ALA A 269 -12.84 5.42 -2.45
C ALA A 269 -12.09 5.10 -1.14
N ALA A 270 -11.87 6.09 -0.27
CA ALA A 270 -11.22 5.90 1.02
C ALA A 270 -12.16 5.38 2.13
N THR A 271 -13.47 5.54 1.97
CA THR A 271 -14.44 5.22 3.02
C THR A 271 -15.30 4.01 2.67
N ARG A 272 -16.30 4.16 1.82
CA ARG A 272 -17.20 3.07 1.42
C ARG A 272 -16.44 1.89 0.80
N LEU A 273 -15.59 2.17 -0.17
CA LEU A 273 -14.79 1.15 -0.84
C LEU A 273 -13.75 0.55 0.12
N GLY A 274 -13.25 1.35 1.07
CA GLY A 274 -12.44 0.87 2.20
C GLY A 274 -13.17 -0.19 3.03
N GLY A 275 -14.47 -0.01 3.32
CA GLY A 275 -15.29 -1.02 4.00
C GLY A 275 -15.41 -2.32 3.18
N GLU A 276 -15.55 -2.20 1.85
CA GLU A 276 -15.64 -3.36 0.97
C GLU A 276 -14.33 -4.18 0.97
N ILE A 277 -13.17 -3.52 0.82
CA ILE A 277 -11.88 -4.23 0.81
C ILE A 277 -11.51 -4.82 2.18
N MET A 278 -12.02 -4.22 3.26
CA MET A 278 -11.91 -4.80 4.62
C MET A 278 -12.85 -6.00 4.85
N LEU A 279 -13.64 -6.41 3.84
CA LEU A 279 -14.67 -7.45 3.90
C LEU A 279 -15.78 -7.16 4.93
N ARG A 280 -16.04 -5.87 5.19
CA ARG A 280 -17.06 -5.39 6.14
C ARG A 280 -17.92 -4.26 5.54
N PRO A 281 -18.52 -4.45 4.34
CA PRO A 281 -19.24 -3.39 3.64
C PRO A 281 -20.49 -2.90 4.36
N ASP A 282 -21.05 -3.74 5.24
CA ASP A 282 -22.27 -3.44 6.01
C ASP A 282 -21.97 -2.90 7.41
N GLU A 283 -20.68 -2.67 7.74
CA GLU A 283 -20.26 -2.22 9.06
C GLU A 283 -19.29 -1.03 9.01
N LEU A 284 -18.58 -0.80 7.89
CA LEU A 284 -17.54 0.20 7.76
C LEU A 284 -17.78 1.15 6.59
N GLY A 285 -17.18 2.34 6.67
CA GLY A 285 -17.09 3.30 5.59
C GLY A 285 -18.31 4.20 5.38
N GLN A 286 -19.32 4.13 6.24
CA GLN A 286 -20.51 4.97 6.18
C GLN A 286 -20.99 5.36 7.58
N LEU A 287 -21.52 6.58 7.70
CA LEU A 287 -22.28 7.04 8.88
C LEU A 287 -23.73 6.59 8.75
N LYS A 288 -24.03 5.40 9.27
CA LYS A 288 -25.36 4.78 9.16
C LYS A 288 -25.66 3.99 10.44
N ALA A 289 -26.94 3.98 10.85
CA ALA A 289 -27.38 3.14 11.98
C ALA A 289 -27.03 1.67 11.75
N GLY A 290 -26.42 1.03 12.73
CA GLY A 290 -25.93 -0.35 12.67
C GLY A 290 -24.46 -0.47 12.19
N PHE A 291 -23.85 0.60 11.67
CA PHE A 291 -22.43 0.61 11.35
C PHE A 291 -21.59 0.89 12.60
N LEU A 292 -20.33 0.46 12.57
CA LEU A 292 -19.37 0.78 13.62
C LEU A 292 -19.16 2.30 13.71
N ALA A 293 -19.01 2.80 14.92
CA ALA A 293 -18.78 4.21 15.17
C ALA A 293 -17.31 4.58 14.90
N ASP A 294 -16.96 4.58 13.62
CA ASP A 294 -15.72 5.12 13.08
C ASP A 294 -16.01 6.51 12.53
N ILE A 295 -15.60 7.55 13.25
CA ILE A 295 -15.95 8.94 12.95
C ILE A 295 -14.69 9.79 12.95
N VAL A 296 -14.53 10.60 11.91
CA VAL A 296 -13.48 11.60 11.81
C VAL A 296 -14.11 12.99 11.68
N LEU A 297 -13.76 13.91 12.55
CA LEU A 297 -14.18 15.32 12.45
C LEU A 297 -13.04 16.14 11.87
N ILE A 298 -13.35 16.90 10.83
CA ILE A 298 -12.41 17.77 10.12
C ILE A 298 -12.84 19.22 10.34
N ASP A 299 -11.87 20.09 10.67
CA ASP A 299 -12.07 21.53 10.73
C ASP A 299 -12.08 22.13 9.31
N GLY A 300 -13.26 22.16 8.70
CA GLY A 300 -13.50 22.60 7.33
C GLY A 300 -14.34 21.62 6.52
N ASP A 301 -14.48 21.88 5.23
CA ASP A 301 -15.24 21.04 4.29
C ASP A 301 -14.30 20.31 3.32
N PRO A 302 -14.02 19.01 3.53
CA PRO A 302 -13.13 18.26 2.64
C PRO A 302 -13.71 18.04 1.22
N LEU A 303 -15.00 18.32 0.98
CA LEU A 303 -15.54 18.30 -0.39
C LEU A 303 -15.10 19.53 -1.20
N GLN A 304 -14.72 20.62 -0.52
CA GLN A 304 -14.19 21.83 -1.13
C GLN A 304 -12.67 21.86 -1.16
N ASP A 305 -12.03 21.26 -0.13
CA ASP A 305 -10.57 21.25 0.02
C ASP A 305 -10.10 19.93 0.67
N LEU A 306 -9.62 19.00 -0.14
CA LEU A 306 -9.10 17.72 0.31
C LEU A 306 -7.77 17.85 1.11
N SER A 307 -7.05 18.99 0.96
CA SER A 307 -5.79 19.19 1.69
C SER A 307 -5.97 19.25 3.20
N LEU A 308 -7.18 19.57 3.68
CA LEU A 308 -7.54 19.54 5.10
C LEU A 308 -7.31 18.17 5.74
N LEU A 309 -7.38 17.08 4.96
CA LEU A 309 -7.17 15.71 5.42
C LEU A 309 -5.69 15.36 5.61
N THR A 310 -4.79 16.19 5.10
CA THR A 310 -3.32 15.99 5.23
C THR A 310 -2.74 16.80 6.37
N ASP A 311 -3.51 17.75 6.93
CA ASP A 311 -3.09 18.60 8.04
C ASP A 311 -3.53 17.98 9.38
N PRO A 312 -2.59 17.52 10.23
CA PRO A 312 -2.94 16.99 11.55
C PRO A 312 -3.73 17.95 12.44
N ALA A 313 -3.57 19.27 12.25
CA ALA A 313 -4.31 20.28 13.01
C ALA A 313 -5.78 20.39 12.58
N LYS A 314 -6.09 19.98 11.36
CA LYS A 314 -7.45 19.97 10.81
C LYS A 314 -8.23 18.69 11.15
N VAL A 315 -7.56 17.60 11.46
CA VAL A 315 -8.18 16.37 11.96
C VAL A 315 -8.45 16.54 13.46
N GLN A 316 -9.65 16.97 13.81
CA GLN A 316 -10.01 17.41 15.17
C GLN A 316 -10.36 16.24 16.09
N LEU A 317 -11.04 15.22 15.59
CA LEU A 317 -11.43 14.05 16.37
C LEU A 317 -11.31 12.80 15.51
N VAL A 318 -10.82 11.73 16.11
CA VAL A 318 -10.84 10.38 15.51
C VAL A 318 -11.42 9.41 16.52
N MET A 319 -12.53 8.79 16.12
CA MET A 319 -13.18 7.71 16.85
C MET A 319 -13.11 6.42 16.05
N LYS A 320 -12.76 5.32 16.71
CA LYS A 320 -12.78 3.95 16.14
C LYS A 320 -13.53 3.02 17.10
N ASP A 321 -14.49 2.27 16.59
CA ASP A 321 -15.34 1.38 17.40
C ASP A 321 -16.02 2.09 18.59
N GLY A 322 -16.37 3.39 18.44
CA GLY A 322 -16.96 4.19 19.52
C GLY A 322 -15.95 4.71 20.56
N VAL A 323 -14.67 4.36 20.42
CA VAL A 323 -13.60 4.84 21.31
C VAL A 323 -12.89 6.03 20.66
N ILE A 324 -12.77 7.14 21.39
CA ILE A 324 -12.05 8.34 20.95
C ILE A 324 -10.55 8.09 21.10
N HIS A 325 -9.81 8.20 20.01
CA HIS A 325 -8.35 8.06 19.96
C HIS A 325 -7.61 9.37 19.79
N LYS A 326 -8.27 10.37 19.21
CA LYS A 326 -7.77 11.73 19.07
C LYS A 326 -8.91 12.70 19.38
N ASP A 327 -8.66 13.71 20.19
CA ASP A 327 -9.58 14.80 20.50
C ASP A 327 -8.77 16.08 20.71
N CYS A 328 -8.79 16.99 19.76
CA CYS A 328 -8.09 18.27 19.84
C CYS A 328 -8.84 19.29 20.73
N ALA A 329 -10.11 19.06 21.05
CA ALA A 329 -10.88 19.94 21.96
C ALA A 329 -10.59 19.67 23.44
N THR A 330 -10.10 18.46 23.76
CA THR A 330 -9.75 18.08 25.13
C THR A 330 -8.22 18.09 25.28
N PRO A 331 -7.64 19.02 26.08
CA PRO A 331 -6.19 19.04 26.33
C PRO A 331 -5.74 17.68 26.90
N VAL A 332 -4.86 16.98 26.20
CA VAL A 332 -4.21 15.77 26.74
C VAL A 332 -3.31 16.20 27.91
N PRO A 333 -3.43 15.59 29.11
CA PRO A 333 -2.52 15.89 30.20
C PRO A 333 -1.07 15.71 29.74
N SER A 334 -0.20 16.68 30.06
CA SER A 334 1.19 16.75 29.55
C SER A 334 2.08 15.54 29.86
N HIS A 335 1.64 14.65 30.74
CA HIS A 335 2.33 13.39 31.07
C HIS A 335 2.03 12.23 30.10
N ALA A 336 1.02 12.35 29.23
CA ALA A 336 0.71 11.34 28.20
C ALA A 336 1.33 11.68 26.84
N ALA A 337 1.88 12.87 26.67
CA ALA A 337 2.70 13.22 25.52
C ALA A 337 4.07 12.52 25.66
N LEU A 338 4.15 11.28 25.23
CA LEU A 338 5.40 10.75 24.74
C LEU A 338 5.90 11.75 23.70
N HIS A 339 6.94 12.52 24.06
CA HIS A 339 7.62 13.41 23.12
C HIS A 339 8.14 12.57 21.95
N LEU A 340 7.34 12.47 20.92
CA LEU A 340 7.69 11.82 19.65
C LEU A 340 8.19 12.88 18.66
N GLU A 341 8.75 13.99 19.18
CA GLU A 341 9.55 14.93 18.43
C GLU A 341 10.97 14.34 18.28
N GLY A 342 11.12 13.49 17.33
CA GLY A 342 12.40 12.99 16.85
C GLY A 342 12.19 12.63 15.40
N GLY A 343 12.85 13.37 14.51
CA GLY A 343 12.74 13.24 13.08
C GLY A 343 12.83 11.80 12.61
N ASP A 344 12.08 11.50 11.60
CA ASP A 344 11.97 10.18 10.96
C ASP A 344 13.25 9.75 10.21
N THR A 345 14.50 10.17 10.64
CA THR A 345 15.43 10.26 9.54
C THR A 345 16.88 9.81 9.62
N PRO A 346 17.58 9.49 10.63
CA PRO A 346 19.00 9.19 10.43
C PRO A 346 19.30 7.87 9.72
N LEU A 347 18.48 6.82 9.92
CA LEU A 347 18.79 5.48 9.40
C LEU A 347 18.27 5.26 7.95
N GLN A 348 17.17 5.89 7.58
CA GLN A 348 16.65 5.77 6.20
C GLN A 348 17.42 6.64 5.21
N GLU A 349 17.84 7.84 5.61
CA GLU A 349 18.69 8.70 4.77
C GLU A 349 20.02 8.07 4.44
N GLN A 350 20.63 7.40 5.42
CA GLN A 350 21.92 6.75 5.23
C GLN A 350 21.81 5.56 4.28
N GLY A 351 20.80 4.71 4.46
CA GLY A 351 20.58 3.54 3.59
C GLY A 351 20.25 3.91 2.14
N VAL A 352 19.47 4.98 1.92
CA VAL A 352 19.15 5.46 0.56
C VAL A 352 20.37 6.08 -0.10
N LYS A 353 21.16 6.89 0.63
CA LYS A 353 22.41 7.48 0.11
C LYS A 353 23.45 6.40 -0.22
N GLU A 354 23.56 5.36 0.60
CA GLU A 354 24.45 4.23 0.36
C GLU A 354 23.98 3.40 -0.86
N ALA A 355 22.69 3.08 -0.96
CA ALA A 355 22.14 2.37 -2.11
C ALA A 355 22.26 3.13 -3.42
N LEU A 356 22.09 4.46 -3.41
CA LEU A 356 22.27 5.30 -4.60
C LEU A 356 23.75 5.48 -4.97
N ALA A 357 24.67 5.47 -4.01
CA ALA A 357 26.11 5.55 -4.26
C ALA A 357 26.69 4.25 -4.86
N GLU A 358 26.06 3.11 -4.62
CA GLU A 358 26.46 1.83 -5.21
C GLU A 358 25.91 1.61 -6.63
N MET A 359 24.98 2.45 -7.10
CA MET A 359 24.42 2.41 -8.47
C MET A 359 25.23 3.24 -9.48
N HIS A 360 26.33 3.87 -9.08
CA HIS A 360 27.29 4.61 -9.92
C HIS A 360 28.67 3.95 -9.83
#